data_4cc143c44b81b1387b6971a855d8dbbb
#
_entry.id   4cc143c44b81b1387b6971a855d8dbbb
#
_cell.length_a   1.000
_cell.length_b   1.000
_cell.length_c   1.000
_cell.angle_alpha   90.00
_cell.angle_beta   90.00
_cell.angle_gamma   90.00
#
_symmetry.space_group_name_H-M   'P 1'
#
loop_
_entity.id
_entity.type
_entity.pdbx_description
1 polymer ?
#
loop_
_entity_poly.entity_id
_entity_poly.type
_entity_poly.pdbx_seq_one_letter_code
_entity_poly.pdbx_strand_id
1 'polypeptide(L)'
;MKRFEPREDSERADPPRPIRSQSFPGRALHLKGTMAKGNAKKRAEDNVARLSALRRAILLAVGAHFLLRLVVYRSSTTWWVHWPLFGFAACASWFCYASLRNVGAPTWDASGALVDGGGDLTLGGMSSYYHDIIYISVFCLVATALVSDWIWLAFLSIPAFATYKLWADLILPWVFTPTADEAEANARMNETKEQKKKRERQERRAENRRRR
;
A
#
# COMPACT_ATOMS: atom_id res chain seq x y z
N MET A 1 -66.82 60.83 -36.78
CA MET A 1 -66.37 59.45 -37.10
C MET A 1 -64.94 59.29 -36.60
N LYS A 2 -64.72 58.85 -35.33
CA LYS A 2 -63.39 58.66 -34.73
C LYS A 2 -63.18 57.17 -34.70
N ARG A 3 -62.13 56.71 -35.39
CA ARG A 3 -61.76 55.30 -35.47
C ARG A 3 -61.02 54.94 -34.18
N PHE A 4 -61.47 53.93 -33.48
CA PHE A 4 -60.90 53.37 -32.26
C PHE A 4 -59.86 52.34 -32.68
N GLU A 5 -58.54 52.55 -32.35
CA GLU A 5 -57.51 51.53 -32.49
C GLU A 5 -57.34 50.76 -31.19
N PRO A 6 -57.37 49.44 -31.21
CA PRO A 6 -57.10 48.66 -30.00
C PRO A 6 -55.61 48.59 -29.75
N ARG A 7 -55.21 48.95 -28.55
CA ARG A 7 -53.85 48.86 -28.03
C ARG A 7 -53.59 47.41 -27.61
N GLU A 8 -52.74 46.70 -28.38
CA GLU A 8 -52.21 45.37 -28.02
C GLU A 8 -51.05 45.54 -27.01
N ASP A 9 -51.37 45.52 -25.71
CA ASP A 9 -50.39 45.34 -24.65
C ASP A 9 -50.11 43.84 -24.56
N SER A 10 -49.16 43.33 -25.36
CA SER A 10 -48.61 41.99 -25.22
C SER A 10 -47.68 41.95 -24.00
N GLU A 11 -48.25 41.66 -22.85
CA GLU A 11 -47.54 41.33 -21.63
C GLU A 11 -46.75 40.04 -21.84
N ARG A 12 -45.45 40.17 -22.24
CA ARG A 12 -44.53 39.07 -22.26
C ARG A 12 -44.24 38.67 -20.83
N ALA A 13 -44.92 37.65 -20.36
CA ALA A 13 -44.57 36.95 -19.11
C ALA A 13 -43.15 36.38 -19.27
N ASP A 14 -42.19 36.95 -18.52
CA ASP A 14 -40.86 36.37 -18.39
C ASP A 14 -40.94 34.91 -17.91
N PRO A 15 -40.16 33.98 -18.49
CA PRO A 15 -40.15 32.60 -18.04
C PRO A 15 -39.61 32.56 -16.60
N PRO A 16 -40.16 31.65 -15.74
CA PRO A 16 -39.73 31.54 -14.34
C PRO A 16 -38.23 31.21 -14.28
N ARG A 17 -37.47 32.08 -13.62
CA ARG A 17 -36.03 31.91 -13.43
C ARG A 17 -35.81 30.57 -12.68
N PRO A 18 -34.86 29.71 -13.13
CA PRO A 18 -34.58 28.46 -12.46
C PRO A 18 -34.15 28.74 -11.01
N ILE A 19 -34.79 28.07 -10.06
CA ILE A 19 -34.47 28.14 -8.65
C ILE A 19 -33.03 27.66 -8.49
N ARG A 20 -32.13 28.60 -8.33
CA ARG A 20 -30.71 28.35 -8.04
C ARG A 20 -30.68 27.63 -6.69
N SER A 21 -30.45 26.31 -6.71
CA SER A 21 -30.25 25.53 -5.50
C SER A 21 -29.07 26.14 -4.74
N GLN A 22 -29.38 26.90 -3.69
CA GLN A 22 -28.37 27.40 -2.76
C GLN A 22 -27.85 26.18 -2.00
N SER A 23 -26.73 25.63 -2.47
CA SER A 23 -25.96 24.65 -1.72
C SER A 23 -25.37 25.38 -0.51
N PHE A 24 -25.96 25.18 0.66
CA PHE A 24 -25.46 25.69 1.94
C PHE A 24 -24.09 25.03 2.21
N PRO A 25 -22.95 25.75 2.14
CA PRO A 25 -21.63 25.14 2.33
C PRO A 25 -21.42 24.53 3.71
N GLY A 26 -22.14 25.03 4.74
CA GLY A 26 -22.05 24.51 6.10
C GLY A 26 -22.60 23.11 6.29
N ARG A 27 -23.62 22.69 5.53
CA ARG A 27 -24.21 21.35 5.65
C ARG A 27 -23.32 20.28 5.04
N ALA A 28 -22.63 20.61 3.93
CA ALA A 28 -21.67 19.70 3.29
C ALA A 28 -20.40 19.49 4.14
N LEU A 29 -19.94 20.53 4.84
CA LEU A 29 -18.80 20.43 5.76
C LEU A 29 -19.13 19.59 7.00
N HIS A 30 -20.33 19.72 7.56
CA HIS A 30 -20.74 18.93 8.71
C HIS A 30 -20.90 17.43 8.35
N LEU A 31 -21.50 17.12 7.20
CA LEU A 31 -21.63 15.73 6.71
C LEU A 31 -20.27 15.09 6.42
N LYS A 32 -19.32 15.83 5.84
CA LYS A 32 -17.94 15.33 5.64
C LYS A 32 -17.24 15.05 6.98
N GLY A 33 -17.42 15.90 7.98
CA GLY A 33 -16.83 15.69 9.31
C GLY A 33 -17.39 14.46 10.03
N THR A 34 -18.68 14.19 9.93
CA THR A 34 -19.31 13.00 10.55
C THR A 34 -18.94 11.71 9.84
N MET A 35 -18.86 11.71 8.52
CA MET A 35 -18.40 10.55 7.73
C MET A 35 -16.92 10.25 7.97
N ALA A 36 -16.06 11.27 8.08
CA ALA A 36 -14.63 11.10 8.38
C ALA A 36 -14.41 10.45 9.76
N LYS A 37 -15.16 10.89 10.78
CA LYS A 37 -15.13 10.29 12.13
C LYS A 37 -15.65 8.84 12.13
N GLY A 38 -16.69 8.53 11.35
CA GLY A 38 -17.19 7.17 11.19
C GLY A 38 -16.16 6.22 10.58
N ASN A 39 -15.46 6.66 9.55
CA ASN A 39 -14.41 5.89 8.90
C ASN A 39 -13.17 5.70 9.79
N ALA A 40 -12.81 6.72 10.60
CA ALA A 40 -11.71 6.61 11.56
C ALA A 40 -12.03 5.58 12.65
N LYS A 41 -13.27 5.59 13.18
CA LYS A 41 -13.73 4.62 14.18
C LYS A 41 -13.70 3.19 13.63
N LYS A 42 -14.24 2.99 12.42
CA LYS A 42 -14.23 1.68 11.78
C LYS A 42 -12.80 1.17 11.57
N ARG A 43 -11.88 2.01 11.08
CA ARG A 43 -10.45 1.62 10.94
C ARG A 43 -9.83 1.21 12.27
N ALA A 44 -10.09 1.96 13.34
CA ALA A 44 -9.58 1.60 14.66
C ALA A 44 -10.09 0.24 15.13
N GLU A 45 -11.39 -0.04 14.94
CA GLU A 45 -12.01 -1.34 15.28
C GLU A 45 -11.42 -2.48 14.43
N ASP A 46 -11.29 -2.29 13.12
CA ASP A 46 -10.70 -3.26 12.20
C ASP A 46 -9.23 -3.55 12.53
N ASN A 47 -8.44 -2.51 12.87
CA ASN A 47 -7.06 -2.65 13.29
C ASN A 47 -6.94 -3.46 14.59
N VAL A 48 -7.76 -3.17 15.58
CA VAL A 48 -7.78 -3.91 16.85
C VAL A 48 -8.14 -5.37 16.62
N ALA A 49 -9.14 -5.65 15.80
CA ALA A 49 -9.54 -7.02 15.47
C ALA A 49 -8.39 -7.79 14.78
N ARG A 50 -7.74 -7.19 13.77
CA ARG A 50 -6.59 -7.77 13.06
C ARG A 50 -5.40 -8.02 13.98
N LEU A 51 -4.99 -7.02 14.75
CA LEU A 51 -3.87 -7.14 15.70
C LEU A 51 -4.15 -8.22 16.75
N SER A 52 -5.39 -8.32 17.24
CA SER A 52 -5.76 -9.37 18.18
C SER A 52 -5.69 -10.78 17.57
N ALA A 53 -6.06 -10.92 16.30
CA ALA A 53 -5.95 -12.18 15.57
C ALA A 53 -4.48 -12.56 15.33
N LEU A 54 -3.66 -11.64 14.89
CA LEU A 54 -2.22 -11.86 14.68
C LEU A 54 -1.52 -12.24 16.00
N ARG A 55 -1.80 -11.52 17.08
CA ARG A 55 -1.25 -11.82 18.39
C ARG A 55 -1.61 -13.24 18.84
N ARG A 56 -2.88 -13.64 18.69
CA ARG A 56 -3.31 -15.00 19.02
C ARG A 56 -2.60 -16.05 18.17
N ALA A 57 -2.49 -15.83 16.86
CA ALA A 57 -1.80 -16.72 15.95
C ALA A 57 -0.32 -16.91 16.34
N ILE A 58 0.40 -15.83 16.63
CA ILE A 58 1.80 -15.87 17.07
C ILE A 58 1.93 -16.64 18.39
N LEU A 59 1.12 -16.31 19.40
CA LEU A 59 1.20 -16.96 20.72
C LEU A 59 0.87 -18.44 20.64
N LEU A 60 -0.15 -18.82 19.85
CA LEU A 60 -0.50 -20.23 19.66
C LEU A 60 0.60 -21.00 18.91
N ALA A 61 1.16 -20.40 17.84
CA ALA A 61 2.24 -21.05 17.09
C ALA A 61 3.51 -21.22 17.93
N VAL A 62 3.94 -20.18 18.64
CA VAL A 62 5.12 -20.23 19.52
C VAL A 62 4.91 -21.19 20.65
N GLY A 63 3.75 -21.15 21.34
CA GLY A 63 3.42 -22.03 22.44
C GLY A 63 3.31 -23.50 22.02
N ALA A 64 2.59 -23.78 20.92
CA ALA A 64 2.46 -25.13 20.39
C ALA A 64 3.81 -25.69 19.96
N HIS A 65 4.62 -24.91 19.24
CA HIS A 65 5.96 -25.33 18.83
C HIS A 65 6.83 -25.66 20.03
N PHE A 66 6.87 -24.78 21.03
CA PHE A 66 7.65 -25.00 22.24
C PHE A 66 7.24 -26.24 22.97
N LEU A 67 5.93 -26.46 23.20
CA LEU A 67 5.41 -27.64 23.89
C LEU A 67 5.68 -28.92 23.11
N LEU A 68 5.42 -28.98 21.82
CA LEU A 68 5.62 -30.18 21.01
C LEU A 68 7.12 -30.57 20.96
N ARG A 69 8.01 -29.62 20.76
CA ARG A 69 9.44 -29.88 20.68
C ARG A 69 10.10 -30.18 22.01
N LEU A 70 9.62 -29.58 23.10
CA LEU A 70 10.17 -29.85 24.43
C LEU A 70 9.66 -31.16 25.03
N VAL A 71 8.38 -31.49 24.78
CA VAL A 71 7.71 -32.65 25.44
C VAL A 71 7.72 -33.87 24.52
N VAL A 72 7.27 -33.73 23.27
CA VAL A 72 7.05 -34.88 22.36
C VAL A 72 8.34 -35.23 21.59
N TYR A 73 9.02 -34.27 21.02
CA TYR A 73 10.16 -34.51 20.11
C TYR A 73 11.54 -34.18 20.70
N ARG A 74 11.66 -34.23 22.02
CA ARG A 74 12.90 -33.88 22.74
C ARG A 74 14.14 -34.61 22.25
N SER A 75 14.02 -35.89 21.94
CA SER A 75 15.14 -36.76 21.53
C SER A 75 15.60 -36.53 20.09
N SER A 76 14.72 -36.02 19.21
CA SER A 76 15.02 -35.82 17.79
C SER A 76 15.42 -34.39 17.44
N THR A 77 15.45 -33.48 18.42
CA THR A 77 15.70 -32.07 18.19
C THR A 77 17.19 -31.78 18.27
N THR A 78 17.75 -31.24 17.18
CA THR A 78 19.12 -30.72 17.15
C THR A 78 19.17 -29.36 17.84
N TRP A 79 19.55 -29.32 19.10
CA TRP A 79 19.47 -28.16 19.98
C TRP A 79 20.16 -26.93 19.42
N TRP A 80 21.35 -27.06 18.82
CA TRP A 80 22.18 -25.94 18.34
C TRP A 80 21.63 -25.25 17.11
N VAL A 81 20.81 -25.89 16.29
CA VAL A 81 20.22 -25.32 15.07
C VAL A 81 18.79 -24.91 15.31
N HIS A 82 18.03 -25.77 15.97
CA HIS A 82 16.58 -25.62 16.14
C HIS A 82 16.20 -24.42 17.02
N TRP A 83 16.82 -24.31 18.20
CA TRP A 83 16.48 -23.25 19.15
C TRP A 83 16.86 -21.83 18.71
N PRO A 84 18.01 -21.58 18.06
CA PRO A 84 18.29 -20.29 17.47
C PRO A 84 17.29 -19.88 16.37
N LEU A 85 16.91 -20.82 15.49
CA LEU A 85 15.91 -20.53 14.45
C LEU A 85 14.53 -20.26 15.03
N PHE A 86 14.11 -21.04 16.03
CA PHE A 86 12.89 -20.81 16.78
C PHE A 86 12.90 -19.42 17.43
N GLY A 87 13.95 -19.07 18.16
CA GLY A 87 14.09 -17.77 18.80
C GLY A 87 14.05 -16.63 17.80
N PHE A 88 14.75 -16.79 16.68
CA PHE A 88 14.75 -15.78 15.62
C PHE A 88 13.36 -15.61 14.99
N ALA A 89 12.64 -16.69 14.68
CA ALA A 89 11.29 -16.65 14.14
C ALA A 89 10.30 -15.99 15.11
N ALA A 90 10.38 -16.33 16.40
CA ALA A 90 9.55 -15.74 17.43
C ALA A 90 9.82 -14.24 17.60
N CYS A 91 11.10 -13.84 17.65
CA CYS A 91 11.51 -12.43 17.74
C CYS A 91 11.10 -11.64 16.49
N ALA A 92 11.31 -12.18 15.29
CA ALA A 92 10.92 -11.52 14.04
C ALA A 92 9.41 -11.31 13.99
N SER A 93 8.61 -12.32 14.34
CA SER A 93 7.15 -12.21 14.41
C SER A 93 6.70 -11.14 15.40
N TRP A 94 7.32 -11.13 16.58
CA TRP A 94 6.98 -10.14 17.61
C TRP A 94 7.37 -8.73 17.24
N PHE A 95 8.53 -8.54 16.63
CA PHE A 95 8.99 -7.25 16.11
C PHE A 95 8.04 -6.72 15.04
N CYS A 96 7.65 -7.54 14.05
CA CYS A 96 6.72 -7.16 13.01
C CYS A 96 5.33 -6.82 13.60
N TYR A 97 4.86 -7.61 14.57
CA TYR A 97 3.63 -7.33 15.30
C TYR A 97 3.68 -5.98 16.04
N ALA A 98 4.77 -5.69 16.74
CA ALA A 98 4.95 -4.42 17.45
C ALA A 98 4.97 -3.24 16.47
N SER A 99 5.63 -3.39 15.31
CA SER A 99 5.64 -2.39 14.24
C SER A 99 4.23 -2.14 13.70
N LEU A 100 3.47 -3.19 13.40
CA LEU A 100 2.06 -3.06 12.97
C LEU A 100 1.19 -2.40 14.03
N ARG A 101 1.39 -2.73 15.30
CA ARG A 101 0.68 -2.12 16.42
C ARG A 101 0.94 -0.62 16.48
N ASN A 102 2.18 -0.18 16.29
CA ASN A 102 2.54 1.24 16.31
C ASN A 102 1.91 1.98 15.12
N VAL A 103 1.92 1.39 13.93
CA VAL A 103 1.28 1.97 12.73
C VAL A 103 -0.24 2.06 12.88
N GLY A 104 -0.87 1.02 13.42
CA GLY A 104 -2.32 0.93 13.59
C GLY A 104 -2.86 1.58 14.87
N ALA A 105 -2.00 2.21 15.68
CA ALA A 105 -2.41 2.80 16.95
C ALA A 105 -3.35 4.01 16.71
N PRO A 106 -4.56 4.02 17.31
CA PRO A 106 -5.44 5.18 17.24
C PRO A 106 -4.93 6.32 18.12
N THR A 107 -5.16 7.55 17.68
CA THR A 107 -4.86 8.76 18.48
C THR A 107 -6.14 9.33 19.08
N TRP A 108 -6.06 9.71 20.35
CA TRP A 108 -7.16 10.23 21.14
C TRP A 108 -6.84 11.65 21.61
N ASP A 109 -7.83 12.52 21.64
CA ASP A 109 -7.72 13.86 22.20
C ASP A 109 -7.81 13.82 23.73
N ALA A 110 -7.43 14.93 24.40
CA ALA A 110 -7.53 15.11 25.85
C ALA A 110 -8.96 14.92 26.41
N SER A 111 -9.98 15.14 25.57
CA SER A 111 -11.39 14.88 25.88
C SER A 111 -11.81 13.41 25.76
N GLY A 112 -10.92 12.49 25.33
CA GLY A 112 -11.24 11.09 25.05
C GLY A 112 -11.96 10.87 23.72
N ALA A 113 -12.02 11.88 22.85
CA ALA A 113 -12.56 11.73 21.51
C ALA A 113 -11.50 11.16 20.55
N LEU A 114 -11.91 10.23 19.67
CA LEU A 114 -11.05 9.69 18.64
C LEU A 114 -10.73 10.77 17.59
N VAL A 115 -9.45 11.09 17.45
CA VAL A 115 -8.93 12.05 16.46
C VAL A 115 -8.59 11.33 15.16
N ASP A 116 -7.82 10.24 15.25
CA ASP A 116 -7.46 9.41 14.10
C ASP A 116 -7.54 7.92 14.46
N GLY A 117 -8.04 7.12 13.52
CA GLY A 117 -8.17 5.67 13.67
C GLY A 117 -6.87 4.88 13.50
N GLY A 118 -5.74 5.56 13.35
CA GLY A 118 -4.46 4.96 13.00
C GLY A 118 -4.31 4.67 11.51
N GLY A 119 -3.12 4.23 11.11
CA GLY A 119 -2.84 3.81 9.73
C GLY A 119 -3.68 2.60 9.33
N ASP A 120 -4.05 2.54 8.07
CA ASP A 120 -4.76 1.37 7.53
C ASP A 120 -3.77 0.23 7.31
N LEU A 121 -3.91 -0.82 8.11
CA LEU A 121 -3.06 -2.02 8.04
C LEU A 121 -3.34 -2.89 6.81
N THR A 122 -4.41 -2.57 6.02
CA THR A 122 -4.74 -3.28 4.78
C THR A 122 -4.06 -2.70 3.57
N LEU A 123 -3.62 -1.45 3.63
CA LEU A 123 -2.92 -0.82 2.54
C LEU A 123 -1.56 -1.49 2.33
N GLY A 124 -1.16 -1.64 1.06
CA GLY A 124 0.14 -2.18 0.69
C GLY A 124 1.32 -1.35 1.24
N GLY A 125 2.53 -1.77 0.93
CA GLY A 125 3.77 -1.16 1.40
C GLY A 125 4.36 -1.90 2.59
N MET A 126 4.97 -1.19 3.56
CA MET A 126 5.67 -1.83 4.69
C MET A 126 4.75 -2.70 5.56
N SER A 127 3.48 -2.33 5.72
CA SER A 127 2.51 -3.15 6.47
C SER A 127 2.31 -4.53 5.86
N SER A 128 2.28 -4.65 4.53
CA SER A 128 2.18 -5.94 3.84
C SER A 128 3.36 -6.84 4.15
N TYR A 129 4.60 -6.32 4.08
CA TYR A 129 5.80 -7.11 4.41
C TYR A 129 5.79 -7.60 5.86
N TYR A 130 5.32 -6.80 6.82
CA TYR A 130 5.20 -7.23 8.20
C TYR A 130 4.19 -8.38 8.35
N HIS A 131 3.07 -8.33 7.64
CA HIS A 131 2.11 -9.44 7.63
C HIS A 131 2.71 -10.71 7.01
N ASP A 132 3.41 -10.58 5.89
CA ASP A 132 4.03 -11.72 5.21
C ASP A 132 5.08 -12.41 6.09
N ILE A 133 5.93 -11.63 6.78
CA ILE A 133 6.91 -12.17 7.73
C ILE A 133 6.21 -12.91 8.88
N ILE A 134 5.12 -12.35 9.43
CA ILE A 134 4.36 -13.01 10.51
C ILE A 134 3.76 -14.32 9.99
N TYR A 135 3.13 -14.31 8.81
CA TYR A 135 2.49 -15.52 8.27
C TYR A 135 3.51 -16.61 7.94
N ILE A 136 4.64 -16.27 7.34
CA ILE A 136 5.71 -17.22 7.05
C ILE A 136 6.27 -17.77 8.38
N SER A 137 6.52 -16.93 9.36
CA SER A 137 7.03 -17.35 10.67
C SER A 137 6.06 -18.28 11.40
N VAL A 138 4.77 -17.93 11.45
CA VAL A 138 3.72 -18.76 12.06
C VAL A 138 3.61 -20.10 11.32
N PHE A 139 3.62 -20.08 9.99
CA PHE A 139 3.60 -21.29 9.17
C PHE A 139 4.82 -22.19 9.48
N CYS A 140 6.03 -21.63 9.46
CA CYS A 140 7.26 -22.38 9.75
C CYS A 140 7.25 -22.96 11.16
N LEU A 141 6.81 -22.19 12.16
CA LEU A 141 6.70 -22.67 13.54
C LEU A 141 5.76 -23.86 13.67
N VAL A 142 4.58 -23.79 13.08
CA VAL A 142 3.60 -24.88 13.13
C VAL A 142 4.08 -26.08 12.31
N ALA A 143 4.54 -25.86 11.09
CA ALA A 143 4.92 -26.93 10.19
C ALA A 143 6.18 -27.67 10.64
N THR A 144 7.18 -26.96 11.17
CA THR A 144 8.38 -27.60 11.75
C THR A 144 8.06 -28.37 13.04
N ALA A 145 7.06 -27.95 13.80
CA ALA A 145 6.61 -28.71 14.98
C ALA A 145 5.92 -30.02 14.62
N LEU A 146 5.19 -30.07 13.50
CA LEU A 146 4.34 -31.21 13.13
C LEU A 146 4.96 -32.14 12.08
N VAL A 147 5.76 -31.61 11.15
CA VAL A 147 6.20 -32.33 9.95
C VAL A 147 7.70 -32.61 9.97
N SER A 148 8.54 -31.58 9.79
CA SER A 148 9.98 -31.79 9.63
C SER A 148 10.77 -30.49 9.79
N ASP A 149 12.02 -30.63 10.28
CA ASP A 149 12.95 -29.51 10.42
C ASP A 149 13.39 -28.91 9.08
N TRP A 150 13.26 -29.65 7.97
CA TRP A 150 13.56 -29.12 6.63
C TRP A 150 12.72 -27.91 6.25
N ILE A 151 11.58 -27.72 6.88
CA ILE A 151 10.70 -26.55 6.65
C ILE A 151 11.37 -25.26 7.09
N TRP A 152 12.40 -25.30 7.96
CA TRP A 152 13.20 -24.12 8.26
C TRP A 152 13.87 -23.49 7.03
N LEU A 153 14.07 -24.28 5.95
CA LEU A 153 14.54 -23.73 4.69
C LEU A 153 13.54 -22.73 4.07
N ALA A 154 12.24 -22.95 4.28
CA ALA A 154 11.23 -21.97 3.84
C ALA A 154 11.36 -20.63 4.59
N PHE A 155 11.82 -20.66 5.84
CA PHE A 155 12.08 -19.46 6.62
C PHE A 155 13.24 -18.61 6.04
N LEU A 156 14.20 -19.24 5.36
CA LEU A 156 15.29 -18.53 4.67
C LEU A 156 14.79 -17.67 3.50
N SER A 157 13.55 -17.89 3.03
CA SER A 157 12.94 -17.03 2.01
C SER A 157 12.82 -15.58 2.48
N ILE A 158 12.67 -15.32 3.79
CA ILE A 158 12.58 -13.98 4.36
C ILE A 158 13.88 -13.18 4.13
N PRO A 159 15.05 -13.63 4.63
CA PRO A 159 16.29 -12.92 4.39
C PRO A 159 16.69 -12.90 2.91
N ALA A 160 16.40 -13.97 2.15
CA ALA A 160 16.67 -14.02 0.72
C ALA A 160 15.87 -12.94 -0.03
N PHE A 161 14.58 -12.78 0.27
CA PHE A 161 13.75 -11.74 -0.31
C PHE A 161 14.20 -10.34 0.13
N ALA A 162 14.54 -10.15 1.41
CA ALA A 162 15.07 -8.88 1.90
C ALA A 162 16.38 -8.49 1.20
N THR A 163 17.29 -9.44 1.02
CA THR A 163 18.55 -9.23 0.30
C THR A 163 18.30 -8.90 -1.16
N TYR A 164 17.40 -9.63 -1.82
CA TYR A 164 17.00 -9.35 -3.20
C TYR A 164 16.44 -7.94 -3.35
N LYS A 165 15.52 -7.54 -2.47
CA LYS A 165 14.94 -6.20 -2.47
C LYS A 165 15.97 -5.11 -2.24
N LEU A 166 16.86 -5.31 -1.26
CA LEU A 166 17.94 -4.37 -0.97
C LEU A 166 18.87 -4.23 -2.19
N TRP A 167 19.18 -5.33 -2.83
CA TRP A 167 20.00 -5.33 -4.05
C TRP A 167 19.29 -4.62 -5.19
N ALA A 168 18.05 -4.99 -5.49
CA ALA A 168 17.29 -4.47 -6.62
C ALA A 168 16.90 -2.98 -6.46
N ASP A 169 16.49 -2.57 -5.27
CA ASP A 169 15.91 -1.24 -5.05
C ASP A 169 16.96 -0.20 -4.59
N LEU A 170 18.07 -0.65 -3.99
CA LEU A 170 19.07 0.25 -3.44
C LEU A 170 20.42 0.14 -4.16
N ILE A 171 20.98 -1.07 -4.25
CA ILE A 171 22.34 -1.26 -4.76
C ILE A 171 22.38 -1.13 -6.28
N LEU A 172 21.45 -1.76 -6.98
CA LEU A 172 21.42 -1.78 -8.44
C LEU A 172 21.22 -0.38 -9.05
N PRO A 173 20.27 0.47 -8.58
CA PRO A 173 20.19 1.85 -9.02
C PRO A 173 21.44 2.66 -8.67
N TRP A 174 22.00 2.46 -7.46
CA TRP A 174 23.18 3.21 -7.02
C TRP A 174 24.42 2.90 -7.85
N VAL A 175 24.61 1.62 -8.24
CA VAL A 175 25.75 1.19 -9.07
C VAL A 175 25.56 1.51 -10.55
N PHE A 176 24.32 1.38 -11.07
CA PHE A 176 24.02 1.51 -12.50
C PHE A 176 23.30 2.82 -12.87
N THR A 177 23.08 3.74 -11.93
CA THR A 177 22.58 5.08 -12.29
C THR A 177 23.71 5.81 -13.02
N PRO A 178 23.54 6.18 -14.30
CA PRO A 178 24.54 6.95 -15.02
C PRO A 178 24.78 8.26 -14.30
N THR A 179 26.03 8.66 -14.20
CA THR A 179 26.42 9.98 -13.67
C THR A 179 25.69 11.07 -14.46
N ALA A 180 25.50 12.24 -13.87
CA ALA A 180 24.79 13.36 -14.54
C ALA A 180 25.35 13.63 -15.94
N ASP A 181 26.68 13.55 -16.08
CA ASP A 181 27.39 13.74 -17.37
C ASP A 181 27.09 12.63 -18.38
N GLU A 182 26.98 11.37 -17.92
CA GLU A 182 26.61 10.23 -18.77
C GLU A 182 25.15 10.27 -19.17
N ALA A 183 24.27 10.72 -18.27
CA ALA A 183 22.85 10.89 -18.55
C ALA A 183 22.64 11.98 -19.62
N GLU A 184 23.35 13.10 -19.52
CA GLU A 184 23.34 14.15 -20.56
C GLU A 184 23.93 13.68 -21.90
N ALA A 185 25.03 12.92 -21.87
CA ALA A 185 25.63 12.35 -23.08
C ALA A 185 24.66 11.38 -23.77
N ASN A 186 23.98 10.53 -22.99
CA ASN A 186 22.96 9.59 -23.50
C ASN A 186 21.74 10.32 -24.05
N ALA A 187 21.28 11.39 -23.39
CA ALA A 187 20.20 12.24 -23.88
C ALA A 187 20.57 12.89 -25.21
N ARG A 188 21.77 13.46 -25.34
CA ARG A 188 22.28 14.05 -26.59
C ARG A 188 22.40 13.01 -27.71
N MET A 189 22.87 11.78 -27.41
CA MET A 189 22.90 10.71 -28.40
C MET A 189 21.51 10.26 -28.86
N ASN A 190 20.55 10.21 -27.96
CA ASN A 190 19.17 9.86 -28.29
C ASN A 190 18.47 10.96 -29.10
N GLU A 191 18.69 12.25 -28.78
CA GLU A 191 18.21 13.37 -29.59
C GLU A 191 18.79 13.33 -31.01
N THR A 192 20.08 13.06 -31.14
CA THR A 192 20.73 12.92 -32.45
C THR A 192 20.14 11.77 -33.27
N LYS A 193 19.84 10.64 -32.65
CA LYS A 193 19.17 9.50 -33.31
C LYS A 193 17.75 9.82 -33.73
N GLU A 194 16.99 10.55 -32.91
CA GLU A 194 15.63 10.99 -33.26
C GLU A 194 15.62 12.02 -34.39
N GLN A 195 16.54 12.96 -34.36
CA GLN A 195 16.71 13.95 -35.43
C GLN A 195 17.07 13.26 -36.76
N LYS A 196 17.98 12.28 -36.74
CA LYS A 196 18.33 11.48 -37.91
C LYS A 196 17.13 10.72 -38.46
N LYS A 197 16.35 10.09 -37.58
CA LYS A 197 15.12 9.37 -37.96
C LYS A 197 14.04 10.30 -38.52
N LYS A 198 13.94 11.54 -38.02
CA LYS A 198 13.01 12.56 -38.55
C LYS A 198 13.44 13.01 -39.95
N ARG A 199 14.73 13.23 -40.19
CA ARG A 199 15.30 13.57 -41.51
C ARG A 199 15.05 12.47 -42.54
N GLU A 200 15.36 11.22 -42.22
CA GLU A 200 15.10 10.07 -43.09
C GLU A 200 13.61 9.94 -43.48
N ARG A 201 12.71 10.18 -42.54
CA ARG A 201 11.28 10.17 -42.81
C ARG A 201 10.84 11.33 -43.72
N GLN A 202 11.44 12.49 -43.58
CA GLN A 202 11.18 13.65 -44.46
C GLN A 202 11.70 13.41 -45.86
N GLU A 203 12.90 12.86 -46.00
CA GLU A 203 13.50 12.50 -47.30
C GLU A 203 12.68 11.47 -48.05
N ARG A 204 12.26 10.40 -47.38
CA ARG A 204 11.34 9.40 -47.99
C ARG A 204 10.00 9.99 -48.42
N ARG A 205 9.44 10.94 -47.66
CA ARG A 205 8.22 11.63 -48.04
C ARG A 205 8.44 12.56 -49.24
N ALA A 206 9.56 13.24 -49.32
CA ALA A 206 9.92 14.10 -50.43
C ALA A 206 10.15 13.30 -51.71
N GLU A 207 10.83 12.15 -51.62
CA GLU A 207 11.05 11.21 -52.72
C GLU A 207 9.74 10.63 -53.28
N ASN A 208 8.86 10.21 -52.39
CA ASN A 208 7.53 9.72 -52.79
C ASN A 208 6.66 10.80 -53.44
N ARG A 209 6.84 12.07 -53.08
CA ARG A 209 6.15 13.20 -53.77
C ARG A 209 6.74 13.49 -55.15
N ARG A 210 8.01 13.22 -55.37
CA ARG A 210 8.66 13.41 -56.69
C ARG A 210 8.32 12.27 -57.65
N ARG A 211 7.94 11.12 -57.15
CA ARG A 211 7.55 9.94 -57.97
C ARG A 211 6.09 9.90 -58.37
N ARG A 212 5.26 10.79 -57.79
CA ARG A 212 3.87 11.00 -58.18
C ARG A 212 3.73 12.21 -59.06
#